data_4837c4a4fc815f398949c8ad413ee07d
#
_entry.id   4837c4a4fc815f398949c8ad413ee07d
#
_cell.length_a   1.000
_cell.length_b   1.000
_cell.length_c   1.000
_cell.angle_alpha   90.00
_cell.angle_beta   90.00
_cell.angle_gamma   90.00
#
_symmetry.space_group_name_H-M   'P 1'
#
loop_
_entity.id
_entity.type
_entity.pdbx_description
1 polymer ?
#
loop_
_entity_poly.entity_id
_entity_poly.type
_entity_poly.pdbx_seq_one_letter_code
_entity_poly.pdbx_strand_id
1 'polypeptide(L)'
;MENIIRIADDFAKQYKLTLPLRLDTMKRLCDALGYKLLTYAEGAAILEKLPFDDYMHCPAFCTRVMDCNVVFYDDTCSVGTRLFSLAHEIGHIVLRHIATGALGYDASDTAQEREADAFAYALLAPLDALRAARVRTVKQIQRMTLLDRERAAHVLAELQAEQPETPQVKPARPLLIFYTSIGAALALVIASVSVVMYFRNPTYTHDTAQSQTFVITARTRAEPTPTEPTLAAAALSADEPDQEEIVYITNHGERYHKATCFQIQGRSTRAVSISEAAALEKTPCKCCFCD
;
A
#
# COMPACT_ATOMS: atom_id res chain seq x y z
N MET A 1 1.10 -5.95 21.31
CA MET A 1 0.31 -5.86 20.04
C MET A 1 -1.05 -6.54 20.16
N GLU A 2 -1.15 -7.81 20.50
CA GLU A 2 -2.43 -8.53 20.61
C GLU A 2 -3.45 -7.83 21.53
N ASN A 3 -3.00 -7.26 22.65
CA ASN A 3 -3.86 -6.49 23.55
C ASN A 3 -4.45 -5.24 22.88
N ILE A 4 -3.68 -4.54 22.05
CA ILE A 4 -4.12 -3.32 21.36
C ILE A 4 -5.19 -3.66 20.30
N ILE A 5 -4.99 -4.75 19.54
CA ILE A 5 -5.98 -5.24 18.57
C ILE A 5 -7.31 -5.55 19.26
N ARG A 6 -7.26 -6.23 20.42
CA ARG A 6 -8.46 -6.52 21.19
C ARG A 6 -9.16 -5.25 21.69
N ILE A 7 -8.41 -4.24 22.17
CA ILE A 7 -8.97 -2.96 22.59
C ILE A 7 -9.68 -2.26 21.40
N ALA A 8 -9.05 -2.24 20.21
CA ALA A 8 -9.65 -1.66 19.02
C ALA A 8 -10.93 -2.40 18.59
N ASP A 9 -10.95 -3.73 18.72
CA ASP A 9 -12.08 -4.59 18.39
C ASP A 9 -13.25 -4.34 19.35
N ASP A 10 -12.98 -4.28 20.66
CA ASP A 10 -13.99 -3.99 21.68
C ASP A 10 -14.53 -2.55 21.50
N PHE A 11 -13.67 -1.60 21.17
CA PHE A 11 -14.05 -0.24 20.83
C PHE A 11 -14.96 -0.21 19.58
N ALA A 12 -14.60 -0.93 18.53
CA ALA A 12 -15.41 -1.01 17.32
C ALA A 12 -16.81 -1.63 17.59
N LYS A 13 -16.88 -2.66 18.43
CA LYS A 13 -18.14 -3.27 18.86
C LYS A 13 -18.99 -2.31 19.70
N GLN A 14 -18.37 -1.62 20.67
CA GLN A 14 -19.04 -0.65 21.54
C GLN A 14 -19.75 0.44 20.74
N TYR A 15 -19.09 0.97 19.72
CA TYR A 15 -19.61 2.03 18.87
C TYR A 15 -20.33 1.54 17.61
N LYS A 16 -20.48 0.21 17.45
CA LYS A 16 -21.14 -0.45 16.31
C LYS A 16 -20.60 0.02 14.97
N LEU A 17 -19.29 0.05 14.86
CA LEU A 17 -18.61 0.55 13.66
C LEU A 17 -18.75 -0.43 12.49
N THR A 18 -18.93 0.12 11.30
CA THR A 18 -18.99 -0.64 10.03
C THR A 18 -18.08 -0.02 9.00
N LEU A 19 -17.35 -0.86 8.26
CA LEU A 19 -16.46 -0.41 7.20
C LEU A 19 -17.23 0.03 5.94
N PRO A 20 -16.69 0.99 5.20
CA PRO A 20 -15.54 1.82 5.54
C PRO A 20 -15.89 2.91 6.56
N LEU A 21 -14.98 3.17 7.49
CA LEU A 21 -15.12 4.31 8.40
C LEU A 21 -14.93 5.61 7.61
N ARG A 22 -15.73 6.62 7.91
CA ARG A 22 -15.71 7.91 7.22
C ARG A 22 -15.48 9.06 8.21
N LEU A 23 -15.24 10.25 7.69
CA LEU A 23 -14.99 11.44 8.52
C LEU A 23 -16.11 11.69 9.52
N ASP A 24 -17.39 11.53 9.11
CA ASP A 24 -18.54 11.68 10.02
C ASP A 24 -18.51 10.66 11.17
N THR A 25 -17.98 9.46 10.91
CA THR A 25 -17.77 8.46 11.96
C THR A 25 -16.67 8.92 12.91
N MET A 26 -15.54 9.41 12.40
CA MET A 26 -14.45 9.94 13.24
C MET A 26 -14.94 11.10 14.11
N LYS A 27 -15.75 12.02 13.55
CA LYS A 27 -16.34 13.12 14.29
C LYS A 27 -17.21 12.61 15.45
N ARG A 28 -18.12 11.67 15.19
CA ARG A 28 -18.97 11.07 16.23
C ARG A 28 -18.16 10.35 17.31
N LEU A 29 -17.05 9.71 16.93
CA LEU A 29 -16.16 9.05 17.90
C LEU A 29 -15.45 10.07 18.77
N CYS A 30 -14.91 11.14 18.19
CA CYS A 30 -14.31 12.23 18.95
C CYS A 30 -15.30 12.85 19.93
N ASP A 31 -16.53 13.17 19.46
CA ASP A 31 -17.59 13.73 20.30
C ASP A 31 -17.95 12.77 21.47
N ALA A 32 -18.06 11.47 21.19
CA ALA A 32 -18.35 10.46 22.21
C ALA A 32 -17.23 10.28 23.26
N LEU A 33 -15.99 10.57 22.86
CA LEU A 33 -14.80 10.56 23.73
C LEU A 33 -14.62 11.91 24.47
N GLY A 34 -15.48 12.90 24.22
CA GLY A 34 -15.37 14.22 24.82
C GLY A 34 -14.33 15.12 24.16
N TYR A 35 -14.01 14.86 22.89
CA TYR A 35 -13.09 15.66 22.08
C TYR A 35 -13.85 16.37 20.96
N LYS A 36 -13.53 17.64 20.75
CA LYS A 36 -14.01 18.40 19.62
C LYS A 36 -13.10 18.17 18.41
N LEU A 37 -13.65 17.79 17.27
CA LEU A 37 -12.90 17.64 16.03
C LEU A 37 -12.96 18.93 15.22
N LEU A 38 -11.81 19.53 14.91
CA LEU A 38 -11.69 20.79 14.15
C LEU A 38 -10.63 20.63 13.05
N THR A 39 -10.90 21.24 11.90
CA THR A 39 -9.82 21.48 10.93
C THR A 39 -8.85 22.53 11.46
N TYR A 40 -7.64 22.59 10.88
CA TYR A 40 -6.69 23.65 11.20
C TYR A 40 -7.28 25.04 10.93
N ALA A 41 -8.07 25.20 9.88
CA ALA A 41 -8.72 26.46 9.54
C ALA A 41 -9.80 26.84 10.56
N GLU A 42 -10.65 25.89 10.96
CA GLU A 42 -11.69 26.12 11.99
C GLU A 42 -11.08 26.44 13.35
N GLY A 43 -9.94 25.84 13.67
CA GLY A 43 -9.26 26.00 14.93
C GLY A 43 -8.19 27.09 14.99
N ALA A 44 -7.99 27.87 13.93
CA ALA A 44 -6.90 28.84 13.80
C ALA A 44 -6.77 29.77 15.02
N ALA A 45 -7.87 30.35 15.51
CA ALA A 45 -7.88 31.24 16.67
C ALA A 45 -7.49 30.52 17.99
N ILE A 46 -7.62 29.21 18.07
CA ILE A 46 -7.20 28.39 19.19
C ILE A 46 -5.70 28.09 19.04
N LEU A 47 -5.28 27.72 17.83
CA LEU A 47 -3.90 27.37 17.50
C LEU A 47 -2.92 28.54 17.74
N GLU A 48 -3.31 29.78 17.40
CA GLU A 48 -2.55 30.98 17.68
C GLU A 48 -2.23 31.20 19.17
N LYS A 49 -3.01 30.60 20.06
CA LYS A 49 -2.84 30.72 21.51
C LYS A 49 -2.03 29.57 22.10
N LEU A 50 -1.72 28.56 21.32
CA LEU A 50 -0.91 27.45 21.77
C LEU A 50 0.57 27.82 21.72
N PRO A 51 1.37 27.36 22.70
CA PRO A 51 2.82 27.61 22.72
C PRO A 51 3.58 26.76 21.68
N PHE A 52 2.90 26.26 20.64
CA PHE A 52 3.44 25.31 19.69
C PHE A 52 3.13 25.77 18.27
N ASP A 53 4.10 26.29 17.58
CA ASP A 53 3.96 26.69 16.16
C ASP A 53 4.04 25.50 15.19
N ASP A 54 4.51 24.33 15.67
CA ASP A 54 4.95 23.23 14.79
C ASP A 54 3.94 22.09 14.58
N TYR A 55 2.81 22.07 15.29
CA TYR A 55 1.79 21.02 15.09
C TYR A 55 1.07 21.12 13.75
N MET A 56 1.10 22.28 13.10
CA MET A 56 0.43 22.52 11.82
C MET A 56 1.00 21.71 10.64
N HIS A 57 2.10 21.00 10.86
CA HIS A 57 2.72 20.11 9.87
C HIS A 57 2.33 18.63 10.05
N CYS A 58 1.58 18.30 11.09
CA CYS A 58 1.07 16.95 11.28
C CYS A 58 -0.31 16.81 10.62
N PRO A 59 -0.63 15.66 10.02
CA PRO A 59 -1.96 15.42 9.45
C PRO A 59 -3.11 15.49 10.47
N ALA A 60 -2.82 15.19 11.73
CA ALA A 60 -3.70 15.40 12.88
C ALA A 60 -2.89 15.42 14.18
N PHE A 61 -3.44 16.02 15.21
CA PHE A 61 -2.94 15.88 16.60
C PHE A 61 -4.06 16.15 17.59
N CYS A 62 -3.97 15.56 18.78
CA CYS A 62 -4.91 15.84 19.86
C CYS A 62 -4.23 16.62 20.98
N THR A 63 -4.97 17.56 21.59
CA THR A 63 -4.48 18.42 22.64
C THR A 63 -5.61 18.84 23.59
N ARG A 64 -5.24 19.33 24.75
CA ARG A 64 -6.17 19.95 25.70
C ARG A 64 -5.90 21.45 25.79
N VAL A 65 -6.91 22.25 25.49
CA VAL A 65 -6.84 23.71 25.53
C VAL A 65 -7.93 24.25 26.43
N MET A 66 -7.55 24.97 27.51
CA MET A 66 -8.52 25.64 28.40
C MET A 66 -9.73 24.74 28.76
N ASP A 67 -9.51 23.58 29.33
CA ASP A 67 -10.52 22.59 29.69
C ASP A 67 -11.32 21.95 28.51
N CYS A 68 -10.98 22.27 27.28
CA CYS A 68 -11.51 21.62 26.10
C CYS A 68 -10.50 20.63 25.51
N ASN A 69 -10.92 19.42 25.28
CA ASN A 69 -10.14 18.45 24.52
C ASN A 69 -10.46 18.64 23.04
N VAL A 70 -9.41 18.74 22.21
CA VAL A 70 -9.56 19.00 20.77
C VAL A 70 -8.68 18.07 19.99
N VAL A 71 -9.21 17.54 18.89
CA VAL A 71 -8.44 16.89 17.83
C VAL A 71 -8.43 17.82 16.64
N PHE A 72 -7.26 18.27 16.23
CA PHE A 72 -7.07 19.06 15.01
C PHE A 72 -6.66 18.14 13.88
N TYR A 73 -7.06 18.47 12.65
CA TYR A 73 -6.66 17.73 11.47
C TYR A 73 -6.52 18.62 10.24
N ASP A 74 -5.67 18.17 9.32
CA ASP A 74 -5.49 18.78 8.01
C ASP A 74 -6.54 18.22 7.02
N ASP A 75 -7.45 19.09 6.58
CA ASP A 75 -8.49 18.74 5.59
C ASP A 75 -7.98 18.77 4.15
N THR A 76 -6.75 19.22 3.92
CA THR A 76 -6.09 19.20 2.61
C THR A 76 -5.44 17.85 2.29
N CYS A 77 -5.14 17.04 3.31
CA CYS A 77 -4.59 15.70 3.15
C CYS A 77 -5.55 14.75 2.42
N SER A 78 -4.99 13.70 1.81
CA SER A 78 -5.78 12.64 1.20
C SER A 78 -6.77 12.02 2.20
N VAL A 79 -7.89 11.47 1.70
CA VAL A 79 -8.89 10.82 2.56
C VAL A 79 -8.27 9.71 3.40
N GLY A 80 -7.38 8.89 2.80
CA GLY A 80 -6.72 7.80 3.50
C GLY A 80 -5.79 8.27 4.61
N THR A 81 -4.95 9.28 4.33
CA THR A 81 -4.05 9.90 5.32
C THR A 81 -4.86 10.51 6.46
N ARG A 82 -5.89 11.29 6.15
CA ARG A 82 -6.76 11.93 7.14
C ARG A 82 -7.42 10.91 8.07
N LEU A 83 -8.06 9.87 7.51
CA LEU A 83 -8.72 8.85 8.31
C LEU A 83 -7.74 8.07 9.18
N PHE A 84 -6.56 7.75 8.66
CA PHE A 84 -5.55 7.05 9.43
C PHE A 84 -5.04 7.91 10.59
N SER A 85 -4.70 9.17 10.34
CA SER A 85 -4.23 10.08 11.38
C SER A 85 -5.29 10.33 12.45
N LEU A 86 -6.56 10.49 12.07
CA LEU A 86 -7.64 10.60 13.06
C LEU A 86 -7.82 9.33 13.88
N ALA A 87 -7.73 8.15 13.27
CA ALA A 87 -7.80 6.88 14.01
C ALA A 87 -6.59 6.70 14.96
N HIS A 88 -5.41 7.17 14.55
CA HIS A 88 -4.20 7.21 15.35
C HIS A 88 -4.38 8.12 16.61
N GLU A 89 -4.91 9.34 16.43
CA GLU A 89 -5.21 10.24 17.55
C GLU A 89 -6.26 9.65 18.50
N ILE A 90 -7.30 9.01 17.94
CA ILE A 90 -8.28 8.25 18.74
C ILE A 90 -7.58 7.12 19.50
N GLY A 91 -6.57 6.47 18.90
CA GLY A 91 -5.73 5.49 19.56
C GLY A 91 -5.03 6.05 20.81
N HIS A 92 -4.38 7.20 20.70
CA HIS A 92 -3.75 7.87 21.87
C HIS A 92 -4.76 8.18 22.96
N ILE A 93 -5.97 8.60 22.61
CA ILE A 93 -7.05 8.90 23.56
C ILE A 93 -7.53 7.63 24.27
N VAL A 94 -7.85 6.57 23.51
CA VAL A 94 -8.39 5.31 24.03
C VAL A 94 -7.37 4.56 24.87
N LEU A 95 -6.11 4.57 24.46
CA LEU A 95 -5.00 3.92 25.16
C LEU A 95 -4.46 4.76 26.34
N ARG A 96 -5.02 5.98 26.53
CA ARG A 96 -4.66 6.89 27.61
C ARG A 96 -3.20 7.33 27.59
N HIS A 97 -2.63 7.54 26.42
CA HIS A 97 -1.27 8.08 26.27
C HIS A 97 -1.16 9.53 26.73
N ILE A 98 -2.29 10.28 26.78
CA ILE A 98 -2.33 11.64 27.28
C ILE A 98 -2.46 11.60 28.80
N ALA A 99 -1.40 12.02 29.50
CA ALA A 99 -1.41 12.09 30.95
C ALA A 99 -2.43 13.10 31.45
N THR A 100 -3.06 12.84 32.61
CA THR A 100 -3.98 13.79 33.24
C THR A 100 -3.28 15.12 33.51
N GLY A 101 -3.81 16.19 32.95
CA GLY A 101 -3.23 17.54 33.08
C GLY A 101 -2.15 17.88 32.05
N ALA A 102 -1.75 16.93 31.19
CA ALA A 102 -0.87 17.23 30.07
C ALA A 102 -1.64 17.92 28.93
N LEU A 103 -0.93 18.73 28.14
CA LEU A 103 -1.49 19.38 26.95
C LEU A 103 -1.67 18.40 25.79
N GLY A 104 -0.92 17.31 25.78
CA GLY A 104 -0.96 16.27 24.75
C GLY A 104 -0.16 15.03 25.18
N TYR A 105 0.08 14.10 24.27
CA TYR A 105 0.93 12.93 24.49
C TYR A 105 2.40 13.23 24.12
N ASP A 106 3.31 12.36 24.58
CA ASP A 106 4.73 12.48 24.22
C ASP A 106 4.98 11.82 22.85
N ALA A 107 4.99 12.62 21.80
CA ALA A 107 5.28 12.16 20.44
C ALA A 107 6.69 11.58 20.24
N SER A 108 7.58 11.73 21.23
CA SER A 108 8.90 11.07 21.22
C SER A 108 8.87 9.64 21.78
N ASP A 109 7.79 9.23 22.45
CA ASP A 109 7.62 7.87 22.94
C ASP A 109 7.25 6.93 21.80
N THR A 110 8.27 6.29 21.24
CA THR A 110 8.12 5.38 20.11
C THR A 110 7.26 4.13 20.44
N ALA A 111 7.05 3.81 21.70
CA ALA A 111 6.18 2.71 22.12
C ALA A 111 4.71 3.15 21.99
N GLN A 112 4.36 4.33 22.51
CA GLN A 112 3.02 4.90 22.41
C GLN A 112 2.62 5.15 20.95
N GLU A 113 3.55 5.64 20.13
CA GLU A 113 3.32 5.83 18.69
C GLU A 113 3.01 4.52 17.99
N ARG A 114 3.77 3.45 18.27
CA ARG A 114 3.49 2.12 17.68
C ARG A 114 2.17 1.51 18.16
N GLU A 115 1.78 1.78 19.40
CA GLU A 115 0.51 1.33 19.93
C GLU A 115 -0.67 2.06 19.27
N ALA A 116 -0.55 3.38 19.06
CA ALA A 116 -1.53 4.18 18.35
C ALA A 116 -1.64 3.78 16.87
N ASP A 117 -0.51 3.52 16.20
CA ASP A 117 -0.49 2.97 14.83
C ASP A 117 -1.21 1.61 14.77
N ALA A 118 -0.89 0.69 15.71
CA ALA A 118 -1.53 -0.63 15.75
C ALA A 118 -3.04 -0.53 15.99
N PHE A 119 -3.47 0.37 16.87
CA PHE A 119 -4.88 0.67 17.10
C PHE A 119 -5.55 1.19 15.83
N ALA A 120 -4.94 2.15 15.14
CA ALA A 120 -5.46 2.73 13.90
C ALA A 120 -5.64 1.68 12.80
N TYR A 121 -4.64 0.80 12.61
CA TYR A 121 -4.75 -0.31 11.66
C TYR A 121 -5.87 -1.28 12.05
N ALA A 122 -5.93 -1.70 13.30
CA ALA A 122 -6.97 -2.64 13.77
C ALA A 122 -8.37 -2.04 13.63
N LEU A 123 -8.53 -0.74 13.86
CA LEU A 123 -9.82 -0.04 13.75
C LEU A 123 -10.27 0.14 12.29
N LEU A 124 -9.35 0.57 11.42
CA LEU A 124 -9.67 0.90 10.03
C LEU A 124 -9.67 -0.32 9.10
N ALA A 125 -8.86 -1.32 9.41
CA ALA A 125 -8.64 -2.49 8.57
C ALA A 125 -8.59 -3.79 9.40
N PRO A 126 -9.65 -4.13 10.14
CA PRO A 126 -9.67 -5.33 10.97
C PRO A 126 -9.43 -6.57 10.10
N LEU A 127 -8.34 -7.30 10.37
CA LEU A 127 -7.87 -8.41 9.55
C LEU A 127 -8.92 -9.50 9.40
N ASP A 128 -9.67 -9.80 10.47
CA ASP A 128 -10.72 -10.83 10.43
C ASP A 128 -11.86 -10.46 9.49
N ALA A 129 -12.28 -9.19 9.46
CA ALA A 129 -13.31 -8.71 8.52
C ALA A 129 -12.81 -8.79 7.07
N LEU A 130 -11.53 -8.44 6.83
CA LEU A 130 -10.92 -8.55 5.51
C LEU A 130 -10.74 -10.01 5.05
N ARG A 131 -10.42 -10.92 5.98
CA ARG A 131 -10.38 -12.37 5.72
C ARG A 131 -11.76 -12.93 5.39
N ALA A 132 -12.75 -12.58 6.19
CA ALA A 132 -14.15 -12.99 5.93
C ALA A 132 -14.64 -12.51 4.56
N ALA A 133 -14.25 -11.29 4.15
CA ALA A 133 -14.53 -10.74 2.83
C ALA A 133 -13.65 -11.32 1.71
N ARG A 134 -12.72 -12.23 2.02
CA ARG A 134 -11.79 -12.86 1.08
C ARG A 134 -10.98 -11.85 0.25
N VAL A 135 -10.55 -10.79 0.88
CA VAL A 135 -9.74 -9.75 0.23
C VAL A 135 -8.37 -10.31 -0.17
N ARG A 136 -7.90 -9.99 -1.38
CA ARG A 136 -6.66 -10.53 -1.95
C ARG A 136 -5.80 -9.46 -2.63
N THR A 137 -6.27 -8.24 -2.75
CA THR A 137 -5.58 -7.18 -3.47
C THR A 137 -5.62 -5.85 -2.72
N VAL A 138 -4.60 -5.02 -2.93
CA VAL A 138 -4.52 -3.65 -2.39
C VAL A 138 -5.78 -2.84 -2.75
N LYS A 139 -6.26 -2.93 -4.00
CA LYS A 139 -7.46 -2.20 -4.43
C LYS A 139 -8.73 -2.62 -3.70
N GLN A 140 -8.85 -3.90 -3.31
CA GLN A 140 -9.99 -4.35 -2.51
C GLN A 140 -9.92 -3.79 -1.09
N ILE A 141 -8.72 -3.78 -0.47
CA ILE A 141 -8.50 -3.17 0.84
C ILE A 141 -8.86 -1.69 0.78
N GLN A 142 -8.32 -0.93 -0.17
CA GLN A 142 -8.63 0.49 -0.34
C GLN A 142 -10.13 0.77 -0.44
N ARG A 143 -10.88 -0.05 -1.17
CA ARG A 143 -12.35 0.11 -1.29
C ARG A 143 -13.09 -0.14 0.03
N MET A 144 -12.62 -1.09 0.83
CA MET A 144 -13.25 -1.46 2.09
C MET A 144 -12.86 -0.57 3.26
N THR A 145 -11.67 0.05 3.21
CA THR A 145 -11.08 0.75 4.35
C THR A 145 -10.84 2.22 4.10
N LEU A 146 -10.84 2.66 2.84
CA LEU A 146 -10.44 3.99 2.37
C LEU A 146 -8.98 4.37 2.68
N LEU A 147 -8.14 3.42 3.11
CA LEU A 147 -6.72 3.65 3.30
C LEU A 147 -6.03 4.01 1.98
N ASP A 148 -4.95 4.75 2.06
CA ASP A 148 -4.06 4.99 0.93
C ASP A 148 -3.40 3.69 0.46
N ARG A 149 -2.70 3.77 -0.69
CA ARG A 149 -2.11 2.59 -1.32
C ARG A 149 -1.04 1.94 -0.47
N GLU A 150 -0.22 2.74 0.20
CA GLU A 150 0.91 2.26 1.01
C GLU A 150 0.40 1.49 2.23
N ARG A 151 -0.50 2.10 3.00
CA ARG A 151 -1.12 1.46 4.16
C ARG A 151 -1.93 0.22 3.79
N ALA A 152 -2.66 0.28 2.68
CA ALA A 152 -3.39 -0.88 2.17
C ALA A 152 -2.45 -2.02 1.72
N ALA A 153 -1.26 -1.71 1.20
CA ALA A 153 -0.24 -2.71 0.88
C ALA A 153 0.36 -3.34 2.15
N HIS A 154 0.59 -2.55 3.20
CA HIS A 154 1.02 -3.05 4.51
C HIS A 154 -0.01 -4.04 5.09
N VAL A 155 -1.29 -3.68 5.10
CA VAL A 155 -2.38 -4.57 5.56
C VAL A 155 -2.45 -5.85 4.73
N LEU A 156 -2.23 -5.78 3.40
CA LEU A 156 -2.20 -6.97 2.56
C LEU A 156 -1.04 -7.91 2.93
N ALA A 157 0.13 -7.35 3.23
CA ALA A 157 1.28 -8.13 3.65
C ALA A 157 1.01 -8.85 4.98
N GLU A 158 0.38 -8.20 5.96
CA GLU A 158 -0.04 -8.82 7.21
C GLU A 158 -1.07 -9.94 7.00
N LEU A 159 -2.08 -9.70 6.14
CA LEU A 159 -3.07 -10.73 5.78
C LEU A 159 -2.43 -11.98 5.17
N GLN A 160 -1.33 -11.82 4.44
CA GLN A 160 -0.60 -12.92 3.81
C GLN A 160 0.35 -13.62 4.79
N ALA A 161 1.00 -12.87 5.69
CA ALA A 161 1.94 -13.41 6.68
C ALA A 161 1.25 -14.33 7.69
N GLU A 162 0.02 -14.03 8.08
CA GLU A 162 -0.74 -14.82 9.03
C GLU A 162 -1.52 -16.00 8.41
N GLN A 163 -1.48 -16.17 7.09
CA GLN A 163 -1.98 -17.41 6.49
C GLN A 163 -0.92 -18.50 6.73
N PRO A 164 -1.21 -19.54 7.53
CA PRO A 164 -0.32 -20.69 7.56
C PRO A 164 -0.16 -21.14 6.10
N GLU A 165 1.08 -21.35 5.69
CA GLU A 165 1.36 -21.91 4.36
C GLU A 165 0.44 -23.11 4.17
N THR A 166 -0.66 -22.93 3.43
CA THR A 166 -1.37 -24.11 2.94
C THR A 166 -0.32 -24.85 2.14
N PRO A 167 0.00 -26.12 2.52
CA PRO A 167 0.99 -26.87 1.78
C PRO A 167 0.60 -26.74 0.32
N GLN A 168 1.49 -26.17 -0.48
CA GLN A 168 1.27 -26.08 -1.91
C GLN A 168 1.04 -27.50 -2.38
N VAL A 169 -0.23 -27.87 -2.56
CA VAL A 169 -0.59 -29.06 -3.29
C VAL A 169 0.00 -28.82 -4.65
N LYS A 170 1.21 -29.33 -4.89
CA LYS A 170 1.84 -29.34 -6.21
C LYS A 170 0.74 -29.83 -7.14
N PRO A 171 0.35 -29.06 -8.16
CA PRO A 171 -0.73 -29.49 -9.03
C PRO A 171 -0.39 -30.91 -9.46
N ALA A 172 -1.26 -31.87 -9.11
CA ALA A 172 -1.08 -33.23 -9.52
C ALA A 172 -0.85 -33.17 -11.02
N ARG A 173 0.33 -33.63 -11.47
CA ARG A 173 0.67 -33.61 -12.90
C ARG A 173 -0.52 -34.21 -13.60
N PRO A 174 -1.16 -33.50 -14.54
CA PRO A 174 -2.40 -33.98 -15.11
C PRO A 174 -2.13 -35.35 -15.68
N LEU A 175 -3.00 -36.30 -15.36
CA LEU A 175 -2.97 -37.70 -15.87
C LEU A 175 -2.87 -37.75 -17.40
N LEU A 176 -2.99 -36.64 -18.07
CA LEU A 176 -2.86 -36.44 -19.48
C LEU A 176 -1.58 -37.04 -20.10
N ILE A 177 -0.46 -37.03 -19.34
CA ILE A 177 0.82 -37.61 -19.81
C ILE A 177 0.73 -39.14 -19.95
N PHE A 178 -0.09 -39.80 -19.12
CA PHE A 178 -0.27 -41.25 -19.21
C PHE A 178 -1.12 -41.65 -20.43
N TYR A 179 -2.09 -40.84 -20.82
CA TYR A 179 -2.94 -41.13 -21.98
C TYR A 179 -2.20 -40.88 -23.29
N THR A 180 -1.27 -39.95 -23.37
CA THR A 180 -0.47 -39.72 -24.59
C THR A 180 0.53 -40.85 -24.84
N SER A 181 1.09 -41.48 -23.82
CA SER A 181 2.00 -42.63 -24.00
C SER A 181 1.26 -43.90 -24.41
N ILE A 182 0.07 -44.13 -23.86
CA ILE A 182 -0.77 -45.30 -24.27
C ILE A 182 -1.29 -45.08 -25.68
N GLY A 183 -1.71 -43.87 -26.04
CA GLY A 183 -2.18 -43.55 -27.43
C GLY A 183 -1.08 -43.71 -28.46
N ALA A 184 0.18 -43.31 -28.15
CA ALA A 184 1.30 -43.48 -29.06
C ALA A 184 1.69 -44.96 -29.25
N ALA A 185 1.63 -45.77 -28.20
CA ALA A 185 1.91 -47.20 -28.26
C ALA A 185 0.83 -47.92 -29.10
N LEU A 186 -0.46 -47.57 -28.95
CA LEU A 186 -1.56 -48.13 -29.70
C LEU A 186 -1.46 -47.73 -31.18
N ALA A 187 -1.10 -46.51 -31.50
CA ALA A 187 -0.91 -46.03 -32.88
C ALA A 187 0.24 -46.79 -33.58
N LEU A 188 1.34 -47.08 -32.90
CA LEU A 188 2.47 -47.88 -33.43
C LEU A 188 2.04 -49.32 -33.72
N VAL A 189 1.23 -49.95 -32.87
CA VAL A 189 0.71 -51.29 -33.07
C VAL A 189 -0.24 -51.33 -34.29
N ILE A 190 -1.14 -50.35 -34.44
CA ILE A 190 -2.02 -50.24 -35.59
C ILE A 190 -1.23 -50.03 -36.88
N ALA A 191 -0.21 -49.17 -36.88
CA ALA A 191 0.64 -48.92 -38.01
C ALA A 191 1.40 -50.21 -38.47
N SER A 192 1.95 -50.95 -37.50
CA SER A 192 2.65 -52.21 -37.81
C SER A 192 1.75 -53.30 -38.37
N VAL A 193 0.54 -53.42 -37.84
CA VAL A 193 -0.49 -54.35 -38.37
C VAL A 193 -0.90 -53.94 -39.78
N SER A 194 -1.07 -52.64 -40.04
CA SER A 194 -1.40 -52.11 -41.37
C SER A 194 -0.32 -52.39 -42.41
N VAL A 195 0.93 -52.23 -42.03
CA VAL A 195 2.07 -52.54 -42.90
C VAL A 195 2.12 -54.05 -43.24
N VAL A 196 1.94 -54.92 -42.25
CA VAL A 196 1.90 -56.38 -42.47
C VAL A 196 0.75 -56.76 -43.35
N MET A 197 -0.45 -56.17 -43.20
CA MET A 197 -1.60 -56.42 -44.08
C MET A 197 -1.37 -55.87 -45.49
N TYR A 198 -0.69 -54.75 -45.65
CA TYR A 198 -0.34 -54.16 -46.95
C TYR A 198 0.58 -55.09 -47.75
N PHE A 199 1.59 -55.67 -47.14
CA PHE A 199 2.52 -56.61 -47.79
C PHE A 199 1.93 -57.99 -48.01
N ARG A 200 0.87 -58.35 -47.35
CA ARG A 200 0.19 -59.61 -47.47
C ARG A 200 -0.90 -59.66 -48.59
N ASN A 201 -1.27 -58.49 -49.10
CA ASN A 201 -2.30 -58.37 -50.12
C ASN A 201 -1.85 -57.53 -51.34
N PRO A 202 -1.08 -58.09 -52.30
CA PRO A 202 -0.53 -57.36 -53.44
C PRO A 202 -1.54 -57.27 -54.62
N THR A 203 -2.63 -56.63 -54.42
CA THR A 203 -3.57 -56.32 -55.55
C THR A 203 -4.23 -54.98 -55.32
N TYR A 204 -3.50 -53.89 -55.61
CA TYR A 204 -4.17 -52.67 -56.06
C TYR A 204 -3.32 -52.02 -57.15
N THR A 205 -3.83 -52.05 -58.31
CA THR A 205 -3.35 -51.40 -59.52
C THR A 205 -3.48 -49.92 -59.45
N HIS A 206 -2.46 -49.27 -59.92
CA HIS A 206 -2.35 -47.84 -60.13
C HIS A 206 -3.55 -47.30 -60.90
N ASP A 207 -4.16 -46.24 -60.35
CA ASP A 207 -4.89 -45.29 -61.17
C ASP A 207 -4.39 -43.88 -60.87
N THR A 208 -3.99 -43.23 -61.94
CA THR A 208 -3.32 -41.93 -62.01
C THR A 208 -4.33 -40.82 -61.74
N ALA A 209 -4.22 -40.08 -60.70
CA ALA A 209 -4.99 -38.84 -60.50
C ALA A 209 -4.03 -37.62 -60.37
N GLN A 210 -4.29 -36.69 -61.21
CA GLN A 210 -3.59 -35.47 -61.57
C GLN A 210 -3.29 -34.57 -60.32
N SER A 211 -2.07 -34.14 -60.26
CA SER A 211 -1.65 -33.04 -59.38
C SER A 211 -2.29 -31.73 -59.82
N GLN A 212 -3.16 -31.18 -59.00
CA GLN A 212 -3.54 -29.75 -59.08
C GLN A 212 -2.64 -28.94 -58.15
N THR A 213 -1.77 -28.18 -58.79
CA THR A 213 -0.90 -27.22 -58.14
C THR A 213 -1.72 -26.02 -57.73
N PHE A 214 -1.94 -25.84 -56.41
CA PHE A 214 -2.45 -24.59 -55.89
C PHE A 214 -1.32 -23.61 -55.69
N VAL A 215 -1.28 -22.56 -56.51
CA VAL A 215 -0.38 -21.41 -56.36
C VAL A 215 -0.96 -20.50 -55.29
N ILE A 216 -0.33 -20.46 -54.13
CA ILE A 216 -0.64 -19.47 -53.09
C ILE A 216 0.18 -18.21 -53.39
N THR A 217 -0.48 -17.19 -53.88
CA THR A 217 0.11 -15.86 -54.08
C THR A 217 0.25 -15.16 -52.73
N ALA A 218 1.42 -15.07 -52.23
CA ALA A 218 1.72 -14.26 -51.04
C ALA A 218 1.61 -12.78 -51.41
N ARG A 219 0.64 -12.10 -50.82
CA ARG A 219 0.45 -10.66 -50.94
C ARG A 219 1.33 -9.97 -49.92
N THR A 220 2.47 -9.46 -50.36
CA THR A 220 3.36 -8.64 -49.59
C THR A 220 2.69 -7.29 -49.32
N ARG A 221 2.40 -7.03 -48.06
CA ARG A 221 1.94 -5.70 -47.61
C ARG A 221 3.15 -4.84 -47.27
N ALA A 222 3.35 -3.80 -48.01
CA ALA A 222 4.38 -2.80 -47.78
C ALA A 222 4.13 -2.05 -46.47
N GLU A 223 5.16 -1.96 -45.70
CA GLU A 223 5.28 -1.17 -44.48
C GLU A 223 5.61 0.29 -44.87
N PRO A 224 4.91 1.29 -44.31
CA PRO A 224 5.32 2.68 -44.52
C PRO A 224 6.42 3.08 -43.56
N THR A 225 7.51 3.51 -44.10
CA THR A 225 8.66 4.16 -43.47
C THR A 225 8.24 5.43 -42.72
N PRO A 226 8.69 5.63 -41.45
CA PRO A 226 8.53 6.91 -40.79
C PRO A 226 9.58 7.89 -41.28
N THR A 227 9.11 9.00 -41.81
CA THR A 227 9.88 10.15 -42.18
C THR A 227 10.32 10.89 -40.92
N GLU A 228 11.61 11.11 -40.83
CA GLU A 228 12.28 11.96 -39.86
C GLU A 228 11.97 13.43 -40.14
N PRO A 229 11.71 14.30 -39.17
CA PRO A 229 11.90 15.71 -39.31
C PRO A 229 13.16 16.19 -38.58
N THR A 230 13.99 16.72 -39.38
CA THR A 230 15.21 17.53 -39.20
C THR A 230 15.08 18.60 -38.12
N LEU A 231 16.16 18.68 -37.34
CA LEU A 231 16.76 19.78 -36.60
C LEU A 231 16.15 21.19 -36.75
N ALA A 232 15.88 21.84 -35.64
CA ALA A 232 16.24 23.23 -35.42
C ALA A 232 16.39 23.59 -33.95
N ALA A 233 17.49 24.23 -33.67
CA ALA A 233 17.77 25.22 -32.65
C ALA A 233 18.10 24.74 -31.23
N ALA A 234 19.38 24.75 -30.96
CA ALA A 234 20.04 24.90 -29.69
C ALA A 234 19.48 26.09 -28.89
N ALA A 235 19.09 25.85 -27.66
CA ALA A 235 19.15 26.84 -26.60
C ALA A 235 19.89 26.21 -25.44
N LEU A 236 21.04 26.74 -25.17
CA LEU A 236 21.83 26.56 -23.96
C LEU A 236 20.95 26.97 -22.76
N SER A 237 20.62 26.05 -21.93
CA SER A 237 20.25 26.36 -20.56
C SER A 237 21.26 25.67 -19.65
N ALA A 238 21.89 26.53 -18.87
CA ALA A 238 22.93 26.23 -17.90
C ALA A 238 22.53 25.08 -16.97
N ASP A 239 23.51 24.24 -16.73
CA ASP A 239 23.67 23.33 -15.63
C ASP A 239 23.41 24.11 -14.30
N GLU A 240 22.19 24.03 -13.76
CA GLU A 240 21.98 24.34 -12.36
C GLU A 240 22.42 23.10 -11.59
N PRO A 241 23.37 23.23 -10.65
CA PRO A 241 23.73 22.10 -9.80
C PRO A 241 22.49 21.68 -9.03
N ASP A 242 22.16 20.40 -9.14
CA ASP A 242 21.17 19.68 -8.35
C ASP A 242 21.33 20.13 -6.89
N GLN A 243 20.48 21.01 -6.39
CA GLN A 243 20.49 21.43 -5.00
C GLN A 243 19.99 20.22 -4.21
N GLU A 244 20.93 19.37 -3.76
CA GLU A 244 20.62 18.29 -2.83
C GLU A 244 19.84 18.87 -1.65
N GLU A 245 18.59 18.46 -1.50
CA GLU A 245 17.72 18.91 -0.42
C GLU A 245 18.36 18.54 0.91
N ILE A 246 18.65 19.57 1.74
CA ILE A 246 19.29 19.38 3.06
C ILE A 246 18.23 19.01 4.09
N VAL A 247 18.51 17.95 4.81
CA VAL A 247 17.69 17.43 5.91
C VAL A 247 18.49 17.35 7.20
N TYR A 248 17.81 17.21 8.31
CA TYR A 248 18.40 17.22 9.65
C TYR A 248 18.20 15.87 10.33
N ILE A 249 19.28 15.33 10.88
CA ILE A 249 19.25 14.09 11.66
C ILE A 249 19.69 14.35 13.09
N THR A 250 19.14 13.59 14.05
CA THR A 250 19.60 13.57 15.45
C THR A 250 20.56 12.41 15.67
N ASN A 251 21.41 12.49 16.70
CA ASN A 251 22.45 11.48 16.97
C ASN A 251 21.88 10.06 17.20
N HIS A 252 20.67 9.95 17.74
CA HIS A 252 20.05 8.66 18.11
C HIS A 252 18.72 8.41 17.37
N GLY A 253 18.22 9.37 16.60
CA GLY A 253 16.96 9.23 15.85
C GLY A 253 17.14 8.36 14.61
N GLU A 254 16.10 7.62 14.25
CA GLU A 254 16.05 6.78 13.04
C GLU A 254 15.52 7.54 11.83
N ARG A 255 15.15 8.81 12.00
CA ARG A 255 14.50 9.60 10.95
C ARG A 255 15.28 10.89 10.65
N TYR A 256 15.15 11.33 9.38
CA TYR A 256 15.59 12.64 8.97
C TYR A 256 14.41 13.62 8.87
N HIS A 257 14.67 14.90 9.07
CA HIS A 257 13.66 15.92 9.29
C HIS A 257 13.95 17.16 8.45
N LYS A 258 12.92 17.94 8.10
CA LYS A 258 13.09 19.31 7.61
C LYS A 258 13.54 20.23 8.75
N ALA A 259 14.19 21.34 8.41
CA ALA A 259 14.71 22.30 9.41
C ALA A 259 13.64 22.79 10.41
N THR A 260 12.40 22.88 9.95
CA THR A 260 11.25 23.37 10.72
C THR A 260 10.53 22.27 11.52
N CYS A 261 11.02 21.03 11.50
CA CYS A 261 10.35 19.92 12.18
C CYS A 261 10.42 20.07 13.71
N PHE A 262 9.26 20.06 14.36
CA PHE A 262 9.17 20.21 15.83
C PHE A 262 9.91 19.09 16.57
N GLN A 263 9.98 17.89 16.02
CA GLN A 263 10.65 16.74 16.67
C GLN A 263 12.15 16.93 16.87
N ILE A 264 12.77 17.88 16.17
CA ILE A 264 14.19 18.18 16.32
C ILE A 264 14.46 19.51 17.01
N GLN A 265 13.42 20.27 17.36
CA GLN A 265 13.59 21.55 18.07
C GLN A 265 14.19 21.32 19.45
N GLY A 266 15.17 22.14 19.78
CA GLY A 266 15.92 22.04 21.05
C GLY A 266 16.83 20.81 21.14
N ARG A 267 16.98 20.02 20.10
CA ARG A 267 17.87 18.86 20.03
C ARG A 267 19.14 19.18 19.24
N SER A 268 20.22 18.52 19.57
CA SER A 268 21.44 18.56 18.75
C SER A 268 21.19 17.82 17.44
N THR A 269 21.23 18.55 16.33
CA THR A 269 21.01 18.02 14.99
C THR A 269 22.22 18.25 14.10
N ARG A 270 22.38 17.39 13.09
CA ARG A 270 23.36 17.52 12.01
C ARG A 270 22.61 17.67 10.68
N ALA A 271 22.99 18.68 9.90
CA ALA A 271 22.51 18.83 8.53
C ALA A 271 23.25 17.84 7.62
N VAL A 272 22.51 17.14 6.79
CA VAL A 272 22.99 16.15 5.81
C VAL A 272 22.15 16.27 4.54
N SER A 273 22.65 15.75 3.42
CA SER A 273 21.81 15.60 2.22
C SER A 273 20.84 14.40 2.38
N ILE A 274 19.76 14.39 1.59
CA ILE A 274 18.84 13.23 1.58
C ILE A 274 19.57 11.95 1.21
N SER A 275 20.52 12.01 0.28
CA SER A 275 21.35 10.87 -0.12
C SER A 275 22.22 10.36 1.04
N GLU A 276 22.82 11.26 1.81
CA GLU A 276 23.59 10.89 3.00
C GLU A 276 22.69 10.32 4.11
N ALA A 277 21.50 10.90 4.33
CA ALA A 277 20.54 10.37 5.29
C ALA A 277 20.09 8.94 4.92
N ALA A 278 19.85 8.67 3.63
CA ALA A 278 19.52 7.34 3.13
C ALA A 278 20.67 6.35 3.32
N ALA A 279 21.93 6.77 3.06
CA ALA A 279 23.11 5.96 3.30
C ALA A 279 23.32 5.61 4.79
N LEU A 280 22.80 6.44 5.68
CA LEU A 280 22.76 6.20 7.13
C LEU A 280 21.53 5.43 7.58
N GLU A 281 20.79 4.82 6.63
CA GLU A 281 19.56 4.05 6.87
C GLU A 281 18.46 4.84 7.61
N LYS A 282 18.48 6.17 7.51
CA LYS A 282 17.46 7.03 8.11
C LYS A 282 16.23 7.07 7.19
N THR A 283 15.05 7.02 7.79
CA THR A 283 13.78 7.14 7.08
C THR A 283 13.21 8.56 7.17
N PRO A 284 12.35 9.02 6.24
CA PRO A 284 11.74 10.32 6.35
C PRO A 284 10.85 10.41 7.59
N CYS A 285 10.89 11.57 8.25
CA CYS A 285 9.98 11.86 9.35
C CYS A 285 8.54 12.02 8.82
N LYS A 286 7.62 11.25 9.36
CA LYS A 286 6.20 11.28 8.97
C LYS A 286 5.54 12.66 9.16
N CYS A 287 6.09 13.51 10.05
CA CYS A 287 5.54 14.85 10.31
C CYS A 287 5.94 15.90 9.28
N CYS A 288 7.09 15.76 8.63
CA CYS A 288 7.61 16.76 7.71
C CYS A 288 7.77 16.27 6.26
N PHE A 289 7.55 15.00 5.99
CA PHE A 289 7.56 14.37 4.67
C PHE A 289 6.27 13.56 4.51
N CYS A 290 5.12 14.23 4.67
CA CYS A 290 3.83 13.66 4.31
C CYS A 290 3.64 13.88 2.81
N ASP A 291 3.69 12.82 2.01
CA ASP A 291 3.17 12.79 0.64
C ASP A 291 1.66 12.56 0.62
#